data_1084e269d40e4f728d2644cc0a8d3929
#
_entry.id   1084e269d40e4f728d2644cc0a8d3929
#
_cell.length_a   1.000
_cell.length_b   1.000
_cell.length_c   1.000
_cell.angle_alpha   90.00
_cell.angle_beta   90.00
_cell.angle_gamma   90.00
#
_symmetry.space_group_name_H-M   'P 1'
#
loop_
_entity.id
_entity.type
_entity.pdbx_description
1 polymer ?
#
loop_
_entity_poly.entity_id
_entity_poly.type
_entity_poly.pdbx_seq_one_letter_code
_entity_poly.pdbx_strand_id
1 'polypeptide(L)'
;MPDVGAFAACSLYADDCAVGQKCTPYASDGGVSPDATRCIPIAEPAADVEQSCTVQDWSASGLDDCGRGLYCVIYDDDALLGECVALCVEDPDAPDLVCADPIARCVGNPDIIPRLCSTGCDPFGGTCPGEQQCYRIGDHFTCLDDASGGLGAYGDPCIFTNQCDAGMLCADPPEFFECPHADGCCTPFCDTRDPAASANCPGAPEHLCEPLFDPGEGPPLFDWVGACVVPTKDGP
;
A
#
# COMPACT_ATOMS: atom_id res chain seq x y z
N MET A 1 -25.92 2.98 32.03
CA MET A 1 -24.83 3.26 31.10
C MET A 1 -23.59 3.31 31.97
N PRO A 2 -22.55 2.50 31.72
CA PRO A 2 -21.30 2.70 32.46
C PRO A 2 -20.77 4.08 32.10
N ASP A 3 -20.27 4.76 33.13
CA ASP A 3 -19.63 6.07 33.04
C ASP A 3 -18.44 5.91 32.05
N VAL A 4 -18.56 6.48 30.85
CA VAL A 4 -17.46 6.52 29.90
C VAL A 4 -16.44 7.49 30.48
N GLY A 5 -15.59 6.96 31.37
CA GLY A 5 -14.47 7.70 31.91
C GLY A 5 -13.73 8.36 30.75
N ALA A 6 -13.43 9.65 30.88
CA ALA A 6 -12.76 10.41 29.84
C ALA A 6 -11.47 9.68 29.46
N PHE A 7 -11.45 9.09 28.27
CA PHE A 7 -10.25 8.49 27.72
C PHE A 7 -9.17 9.57 27.57
N ALA A 8 -7.91 9.24 27.92
CA ALA A 8 -6.81 10.16 27.74
C ALA A 8 -6.54 10.38 26.25
N ALA A 9 -6.31 11.64 25.86
CA ALA A 9 -5.79 11.95 24.53
C ALA A 9 -4.38 11.36 24.36
N CYS A 10 -4.03 10.96 23.15
CA CYS A 10 -2.74 10.34 22.83
C CYS A 10 -2.18 10.85 21.50
N SER A 11 -0.89 10.62 21.27
CA SER A 11 -0.27 10.77 19.95
C SER A 11 -0.49 9.50 19.14
N LEU A 12 -1.25 9.61 18.04
CA LEU A 12 -1.66 8.44 17.23
C LEU A 12 -0.45 7.66 16.69
N TYR A 13 0.56 8.38 16.23
CA TYR A 13 1.71 7.80 15.53
C TYR A 13 2.90 7.49 16.46
N ALA A 14 2.93 8.04 17.68
CA ALA A 14 3.86 7.67 18.73
C ALA A 14 3.31 6.56 19.64
N ASP A 15 1.99 6.32 19.59
CA ASP A 15 1.24 5.36 20.42
C ASP A 15 1.70 5.37 21.89
N ASP A 16 1.55 6.53 22.53
CA ASP A 16 2.02 6.83 23.89
C ASP A 16 1.06 6.39 25.01
N CYS A 17 0.10 5.51 24.69
CA CYS A 17 -0.83 4.95 25.65
C CYS A 17 -0.16 3.95 26.62
N ALA A 18 -0.79 3.76 27.78
CA ALA A 18 -0.33 2.81 28.80
C ALA A 18 -0.31 1.36 28.26
N VAL A 19 0.45 0.50 28.95
CA VAL A 19 0.47 -0.94 28.64
C VAL A 19 -0.94 -1.53 28.68
N GLY A 20 -1.30 -2.32 27.67
CA GLY A 20 -2.64 -2.90 27.50
C GLY A 20 -3.66 -1.93 26.88
N GLN A 21 -3.21 -0.76 26.44
CA GLN A 21 -4.01 0.20 25.67
C GLN A 21 -3.35 0.51 24.34
N LYS A 22 -4.14 1.01 23.39
CA LYS A 22 -3.69 1.55 22.11
C LYS A 22 -4.26 2.96 21.89
N CYS A 23 -3.56 3.78 21.12
CA CYS A 23 -4.08 5.04 20.62
C CYS A 23 -4.93 4.79 19.37
N THR A 24 -6.13 5.35 19.34
CA THR A 24 -7.05 5.20 18.21
C THR A 24 -7.65 6.54 17.82
N PRO A 25 -7.86 6.81 16.50
CA PRO A 25 -8.62 7.97 16.05
C PRO A 25 -10.11 7.72 16.21
N TYR A 26 -10.89 8.78 16.48
CA TYR A 26 -12.34 8.71 16.57
C TYR A 26 -12.99 10.04 16.18
N ALA A 27 -14.27 10.01 15.79
CA ALA A 27 -15.06 11.21 15.57
C ALA A 27 -15.63 11.72 16.89
N SER A 28 -15.13 12.87 17.37
CA SER A 28 -15.51 13.43 18.68
C SER A 28 -16.95 13.95 18.71
N ASP A 29 -17.50 14.28 17.56
CA ASP A 29 -18.88 14.75 17.37
C ASP A 29 -19.89 13.61 17.11
N GLY A 30 -19.44 12.35 17.06
CA GLY A 30 -20.26 11.18 16.68
C GLY A 30 -20.50 11.07 15.17
N GLY A 31 -19.75 11.82 14.37
CA GLY A 31 -19.77 11.76 12.90
C GLY A 31 -19.03 10.54 12.34
N VAL A 32 -18.72 10.62 11.05
CA VAL A 32 -18.06 9.52 10.29
C VAL A 32 -16.57 9.79 10.01
N SER A 33 -16.07 10.98 10.30
CA SER A 33 -14.68 11.37 10.04
C SER A 33 -13.95 11.58 11.37
N PRO A 34 -12.90 10.79 11.64
CA PRO A 34 -12.09 10.97 12.84
C PRO A 34 -11.44 12.37 12.89
N ASP A 35 -11.54 13.03 14.02
CA ASP A 35 -11.02 14.38 14.30
C ASP A 35 -10.26 14.49 15.63
N ALA A 36 -10.23 13.40 16.39
CA ALA A 36 -9.60 13.33 17.70
C ALA A 36 -8.96 11.95 17.93
N THR A 37 -8.14 11.83 18.97
CA THR A 37 -7.47 10.59 19.38
C THR A 37 -7.71 10.28 20.83
N ARG A 38 -7.72 9.00 21.19
CA ARG A 38 -7.86 8.54 22.57
C ARG A 38 -7.21 7.19 22.82
N CYS A 39 -6.77 6.94 24.06
CA CYS A 39 -6.35 5.62 24.50
C CYS A 39 -7.55 4.73 24.80
N ILE A 40 -7.59 3.54 24.24
CA ILE A 40 -8.60 2.52 24.54
C ILE A 40 -7.93 1.21 24.99
N PRO A 41 -8.58 0.34 25.77
CA PRO A 41 -8.09 -1.00 26.04
C PRO A 41 -7.93 -1.80 24.73
N ILE A 42 -6.86 -2.60 24.63
CA ILE A 42 -6.70 -3.57 23.56
C ILE A 42 -7.63 -4.76 23.83
N ALA A 43 -8.33 -5.25 22.83
CA ALA A 43 -9.19 -6.43 22.92
C ALA A 43 -8.39 -7.70 23.27
N GLU A 44 -9.03 -8.66 23.90
CA GLU A 44 -8.44 -9.98 24.18
C GLU A 44 -9.37 -11.12 23.71
N PRO A 45 -9.03 -11.86 22.66
CA PRO A 45 -7.85 -11.70 21.80
C PRO A 45 -7.98 -10.46 20.90
N ALA A 46 -6.85 -9.83 20.59
CA ALA A 46 -6.78 -8.78 19.59
C ALA A 46 -6.59 -9.39 18.20
N ALA A 47 -7.18 -8.76 17.18
CA ALA A 47 -6.91 -9.10 15.79
C ALA A 47 -5.57 -8.51 15.33
N ASP A 48 -4.80 -9.29 14.57
CA ASP A 48 -3.55 -8.88 13.95
C ASP A 48 -3.78 -8.14 12.62
N VAL A 49 -2.71 -7.59 12.04
CA VAL A 49 -2.75 -6.94 10.72
C VAL A 49 -3.34 -7.90 9.68
N GLU A 50 -4.16 -7.35 8.76
CA GLU A 50 -4.87 -8.09 7.71
C GLU A 50 -5.93 -9.08 8.21
N GLN A 51 -6.20 -9.13 9.50
CA GLN A 51 -7.32 -9.91 10.03
C GLN A 51 -8.61 -9.09 10.04
N SER A 52 -9.73 -9.79 9.90
CA SER A 52 -11.05 -9.17 10.03
C SER A 52 -11.23 -8.57 11.41
N CYS A 53 -11.83 -7.41 11.47
CA CYS A 53 -12.14 -6.69 12.69
C CYS A 53 -13.59 -6.22 12.75
N THR A 54 -14.01 -5.89 13.96
CA THR A 54 -15.31 -5.29 14.23
C THR A 54 -15.15 -3.96 14.96
N VAL A 55 -16.01 -2.99 14.63
CA VAL A 55 -16.08 -1.72 15.33
C VAL A 55 -17.35 -1.68 16.17
N GLN A 56 -17.25 -1.15 17.41
CA GLN A 56 -18.40 -1.00 18.30
C GLN A 56 -19.03 0.38 18.12
N ASP A 57 -20.32 0.50 18.45
CA ASP A 57 -21.15 1.69 18.47
C ASP A 57 -21.41 2.29 17.07
N TRP A 58 -20.42 2.88 16.38
CA TRP A 58 -20.53 3.44 15.02
C TRP A 58 -19.16 3.43 14.34
N SER A 59 -19.15 3.56 13.02
CA SER A 59 -17.99 3.35 12.14
C SER A 59 -16.72 4.15 12.51
N ALA A 60 -16.87 5.35 13.02
CA ALA A 60 -15.76 6.20 13.46
C ALA A 60 -15.66 6.33 14.99
N SER A 61 -16.14 5.34 15.72
CA SER A 61 -16.02 5.33 17.20
C SER A 61 -14.59 5.13 17.67
N GLY A 62 -13.76 4.45 16.85
CA GLY A 62 -12.41 4.03 17.24
C GLY A 62 -12.39 2.89 18.28
N LEU A 63 -13.56 2.32 18.63
CA LEU A 63 -13.65 1.15 19.51
C LEU A 63 -13.64 -0.12 18.67
N ASP A 64 -12.47 -0.63 18.36
CA ASP A 64 -12.29 -1.83 17.55
C ASP A 64 -11.49 -2.92 18.29
N ASP A 65 -11.47 -4.11 17.71
CA ASP A 65 -10.79 -5.29 18.25
C ASP A 65 -9.39 -5.52 17.65
N CYS A 66 -8.84 -4.59 16.87
CA CYS A 66 -7.48 -4.65 16.38
C CYS A 66 -6.43 -4.48 17.48
N GLY A 67 -5.26 -5.04 17.26
CA GLY A 67 -4.09 -4.90 18.13
C GLY A 67 -3.53 -3.49 18.20
N ARG A 68 -2.44 -3.35 18.98
CA ARG A 68 -1.72 -2.08 19.17
C ARG A 68 -1.09 -1.63 17.83
N GLY A 69 -1.19 -0.32 17.53
CA GLY A 69 -0.69 0.26 16.28
C GLY A 69 -1.54 -0.09 15.04
N LEU A 70 -2.70 -0.71 15.24
CA LEU A 70 -3.64 -1.06 14.17
C LEU A 70 -4.96 -0.30 14.31
N TYR A 71 -5.60 -0.06 13.17
CA TYR A 71 -6.91 0.56 13.04
C TYR A 71 -7.83 -0.27 12.16
N CYS A 72 -9.09 -0.45 12.56
CA CYS A 72 -10.09 -1.18 11.77
C CYS A 72 -10.61 -0.30 10.63
N VAL A 73 -10.22 -0.60 9.40
CA VAL A 73 -10.74 0.03 8.18
C VAL A 73 -12.00 -0.71 7.76
N ILE A 74 -13.14 -0.03 7.86
CA ILE A 74 -14.44 -0.63 7.60
C ILE A 74 -14.69 -0.77 6.11
N TYR A 75 -15.15 -1.91 5.66
CA TYR A 75 -15.64 -2.20 4.31
C TYR A 75 -17.15 -2.52 4.27
N ASP A 76 -17.77 -2.78 5.43
CA ASP A 76 -19.23 -3.00 5.58
C ASP A 76 -19.74 -2.13 6.74
N ASP A 77 -20.30 -0.97 6.40
CA ASP A 77 -20.81 0.00 7.37
C ASP A 77 -22.05 -0.52 8.12
N ASP A 78 -22.87 -1.36 7.52
CA ASP A 78 -24.08 -1.90 8.15
C ASP A 78 -23.74 -2.95 9.21
N ALA A 79 -22.74 -3.79 8.94
CA ALA A 79 -22.27 -4.82 9.86
C ALA A 79 -21.13 -4.32 10.79
N LEU A 80 -20.58 -3.12 10.56
CA LEU A 80 -19.39 -2.56 11.24
C LEU A 80 -18.18 -3.52 11.17
N LEU A 81 -18.03 -4.17 10.03
CA LEU A 81 -16.94 -5.10 9.73
C LEU A 81 -15.87 -4.41 8.90
N GLY A 82 -14.63 -4.77 9.17
CA GLY A 82 -13.47 -4.23 8.49
C GLY A 82 -12.27 -5.17 8.53
N GLU A 83 -11.11 -4.58 8.25
CA GLU A 83 -9.80 -5.24 8.31
C GLU A 83 -8.84 -4.39 9.14
N CYS A 84 -8.01 -5.04 9.94
CA CYS A 84 -7.00 -4.37 10.74
C CYS A 84 -5.83 -3.94 9.85
N VAL A 85 -5.64 -2.63 9.71
CA VAL A 85 -4.57 -2.01 8.94
C VAL A 85 -3.59 -1.30 9.87
N ALA A 86 -2.29 -1.43 9.58
CA ALA A 86 -1.26 -0.77 10.38
C ALA A 86 -1.32 0.74 10.23
N LEU A 87 -1.17 1.45 11.37
CA LEU A 87 -0.96 2.89 11.40
C LEU A 87 0.48 3.22 11.01
N CYS A 88 0.69 4.35 10.36
CA CYS A 88 2.01 4.92 10.22
C CYS A 88 2.61 5.23 11.60
N VAL A 89 3.92 5.30 11.70
CA VAL A 89 4.65 5.60 12.94
C VAL A 89 5.61 6.75 12.75
N GLU A 90 5.91 7.47 13.83
CA GLU A 90 6.99 8.45 13.87
C GLU A 90 8.34 7.74 13.87
N ASP A 91 9.25 8.17 12.98
CA ASP A 91 10.64 7.76 12.99
C ASP A 91 11.50 9.01 13.20
N PRO A 92 12.32 9.08 14.26
CA PRO A 92 13.15 10.25 14.54
C PRO A 92 14.21 10.54 13.46
N ASP A 93 14.54 9.56 12.64
CA ASP A 93 15.52 9.67 11.55
C ASP A 93 14.88 9.99 10.19
N ALA A 94 13.54 9.96 10.09
CA ALA A 94 12.80 10.26 8.88
C ALA A 94 12.08 11.63 8.96
N PRO A 95 11.98 12.40 7.86
CA PRO A 95 11.26 13.68 7.84
C PRO A 95 9.74 13.53 7.90
N ASP A 96 9.23 12.37 7.50
CA ASP A 96 7.81 12.03 7.44
C ASP A 96 7.51 10.74 8.21
N LEU A 97 6.20 10.46 8.40
CA LEU A 97 5.75 9.20 8.96
C LEU A 97 6.14 8.02 8.05
N VAL A 98 6.53 6.92 8.68
CA VAL A 98 6.95 5.67 8.02
C VAL A 98 6.05 4.51 8.43
N CYS A 99 6.23 3.36 7.81
CA CYS A 99 5.64 2.10 8.24
C CYS A 99 6.66 1.27 9.00
N ALA A 100 6.20 0.52 10.00
CA ALA A 100 7.06 -0.42 10.72
C ALA A 100 7.56 -1.56 9.80
N ASP A 101 6.74 -1.96 8.82
CA ASP A 101 7.17 -2.85 7.74
C ASP A 101 7.90 -2.01 6.66
N PRO A 102 9.18 -2.31 6.36
CA PRO A 102 9.98 -1.52 5.42
C PRO A 102 9.54 -1.62 3.95
N ILE A 103 8.71 -2.61 3.60
CA ILE A 103 8.13 -2.72 2.24
C ILE A 103 6.79 -1.99 2.12
N ALA A 104 6.14 -1.69 3.25
CA ALA A 104 4.90 -0.93 3.30
C ALA A 104 5.18 0.57 3.17
N ARG A 105 4.20 1.32 2.68
CA ARG A 105 4.29 2.77 2.57
C ARG A 105 3.19 3.46 3.37
N CYS A 106 3.57 4.52 4.06
CA CYS A 106 2.63 5.39 4.74
C CYS A 106 1.84 6.21 3.71
N VAL A 107 0.54 5.94 3.62
CA VAL A 107 -0.38 6.58 2.67
C VAL A 107 -1.44 7.39 3.41
N GLY A 108 -2.05 8.33 2.69
CA GLY A 108 -3.12 9.18 3.20
C GLY A 108 -2.75 10.67 3.13
N ASN A 109 -3.76 11.51 3.28
CA ASN A 109 -3.57 12.96 3.30
C ASN A 109 -2.91 13.38 4.63
N PRO A 110 -1.84 14.19 4.62
CA PRO A 110 -1.19 14.68 5.85
C PRO A 110 -2.12 15.43 6.80
N ASP A 111 -3.18 16.04 6.29
CA ASP A 111 -4.15 16.83 7.05
C ASP A 111 -5.33 16.01 7.60
N ILE A 112 -5.37 14.69 7.31
CA ILE A 112 -6.46 13.79 7.70
C ILE A 112 -5.90 12.62 8.50
N ILE A 113 -6.55 12.28 9.61
CA ILE A 113 -6.24 11.11 10.42
C ILE A 113 -7.29 10.01 10.17
N PRO A 114 -6.90 8.71 10.22
CA PRO A 114 -5.52 8.21 10.34
C PRO A 114 -4.76 8.18 9.01
N ARG A 115 -3.42 8.22 9.08
CA ARG A 115 -2.56 7.78 7.99
C ARG A 115 -2.22 6.30 8.21
N LEU A 116 -2.33 5.52 7.15
CA LEU A 116 -2.25 4.06 7.20
C LEU A 116 -1.08 3.55 6.38
N CYS A 117 -0.61 2.36 6.71
CA CYS A 117 0.37 1.66 5.91
C CYS A 117 -0.36 0.84 4.83
N SER A 118 -0.03 1.09 3.55
CA SER A 118 -0.43 0.18 2.49
C SER A 118 0.29 -1.15 2.64
N THR A 119 -0.34 -2.26 2.31
CA THR A 119 0.35 -3.55 2.26
C THR A 119 1.40 -3.52 1.14
N GLY A 120 2.67 -3.55 1.53
CA GLY A 120 3.78 -3.62 0.60
C GLY A 120 3.96 -5.04 0.06
N CYS A 121 4.61 -5.18 -1.09
CA CYS A 121 4.86 -6.49 -1.68
C CYS A 121 6.17 -6.53 -2.46
N ASP A 122 6.69 -7.75 -2.68
CA ASP A 122 7.82 -8.00 -3.56
C ASP A 122 7.31 -8.19 -4.99
N PRO A 123 7.71 -7.34 -5.96
CA PRO A 123 7.25 -7.43 -7.34
C PRO A 123 7.67 -8.72 -8.06
N PHE A 124 8.67 -9.46 -7.53
CA PHE A 124 9.13 -10.74 -8.08
C PHE A 124 8.69 -11.96 -7.27
N GLY A 125 8.31 -11.77 -6.00
CA GLY A 125 8.05 -12.86 -5.06
C GLY A 125 6.59 -13.14 -4.74
N GLY A 126 5.69 -12.21 -5.02
CA GLY A 126 4.25 -12.34 -4.81
C GLY A 126 3.89 -12.67 -3.35
N THR A 127 3.88 -11.69 -2.46
CA THR A 127 3.56 -11.86 -1.03
C THR A 127 2.20 -11.26 -0.67
N CYS A 128 1.34 -11.04 -1.65
CA CYS A 128 0.03 -10.44 -1.42
C CYS A 128 -0.97 -11.41 -0.78
N PRO A 129 -1.85 -10.93 0.12
CA PRO A 129 -2.88 -11.74 0.71
C PRO A 129 -3.97 -12.13 -0.31
N GLY A 130 -4.59 -13.27 -0.10
CA GLY A 130 -5.72 -13.75 -0.90
C GLY A 130 -5.39 -13.92 -2.38
N GLU A 131 -6.19 -13.30 -3.25
CA GLU A 131 -6.03 -13.33 -4.71
C GLU A 131 -5.39 -12.04 -5.25
N GLN A 132 -4.94 -11.16 -4.38
CA GLN A 132 -4.25 -9.92 -4.77
C GLN A 132 -2.88 -10.20 -5.38
N GLN A 133 -2.44 -9.28 -6.24
CA GLN A 133 -1.15 -9.32 -6.90
C GLN A 133 -0.35 -8.05 -6.60
N CYS A 134 0.97 -8.14 -6.75
CA CYS A 134 1.86 -7.03 -6.47
C CYS A 134 1.99 -6.10 -7.68
N TYR A 135 1.61 -4.84 -7.50
CA TYR A 135 1.64 -3.81 -8.55
C TYR A 135 2.40 -2.57 -8.11
N ARG A 136 2.98 -1.86 -9.07
CA ARG A 136 3.59 -0.56 -8.84
C ARG A 136 2.54 0.55 -8.84
N ILE A 137 2.51 1.37 -7.79
CA ILE A 137 1.73 2.61 -7.70
C ILE A 137 2.68 3.76 -7.35
N GLY A 138 2.90 4.65 -8.30
CA GLY A 138 3.86 5.74 -8.10
C GLY A 138 5.27 5.21 -7.83
N ASP A 139 5.77 5.47 -6.64
CA ASP A 139 7.13 5.13 -6.19
C ASP A 139 7.18 3.90 -5.25
N HIS A 140 6.15 3.08 -5.18
CA HIS A 140 6.10 1.90 -4.31
C HIS A 140 5.39 0.72 -4.97
N PHE A 141 5.52 -0.47 -4.35
CA PHE A 141 4.81 -1.68 -4.71
C PHE A 141 3.75 -2.00 -3.66
N THR A 142 2.54 -2.31 -4.09
CA THR A 142 1.40 -2.58 -3.21
C THR A 142 0.52 -3.69 -3.77
N CYS A 143 -0.19 -4.37 -2.87
CA CYS A 143 -1.14 -5.42 -3.23
C CYS A 143 -2.45 -4.81 -3.70
N LEU A 144 -2.91 -5.19 -4.87
CA LEU A 144 -4.20 -4.82 -5.45
C LEU A 144 -4.89 -6.04 -6.05
N ASP A 145 -6.21 -5.95 -6.18
CA ASP A 145 -6.98 -6.96 -6.90
C ASP A 145 -6.58 -6.98 -8.37
N ASP A 146 -6.45 -8.18 -8.92
CA ASP A 146 -6.17 -8.39 -10.35
C ASP A 146 -7.42 -7.99 -11.17
N ALA A 147 -7.25 -7.03 -12.05
CA ALA A 147 -8.28 -6.55 -12.98
C ALA A 147 -7.96 -6.90 -14.45
N SER A 148 -7.00 -7.80 -14.71
CA SER A 148 -6.56 -8.19 -16.05
C SER A 148 -7.68 -8.87 -16.85
N GLY A 149 -8.57 -9.59 -16.15
CA GLY A 149 -9.64 -10.36 -16.81
C GLY A 149 -9.12 -11.43 -17.78
N GLY A 150 -7.87 -11.83 -17.63
CA GLY A 150 -7.16 -12.77 -18.51
C GLY A 150 -6.55 -12.13 -19.77
N LEU A 151 -6.41 -10.82 -19.80
CA LEU A 151 -5.78 -10.02 -20.87
C LEU A 151 -4.70 -9.12 -20.26
N GLY A 152 -3.76 -9.69 -19.51
CA GLY A 152 -2.70 -8.95 -18.82
C GLY A 152 -1.29 -9.37 -19.23
N ALA A 153 -1.17 -10.19 -20.31
CA ALA A 153 0.11 -10.68 -20.77
C ALA A 153 0.97 -9.58 -21.43
N TYR A 154 2.24 -9.86 -21.64
CA TYR A 154 3.16 -8.97 -22.34
C TYR A 154 2.58 -8.48 -23.68
N GLY A 155 2.51 -7.16 -23.84
CA GLY A 155 1.97 -6.50 -25.04
C GLY A 155 0.45 -6.32 -25.05
N ASP A 156 -0.28 -6.87 -24.09
CA ASP A 156 -1.71 -6.61 -23.97
C ASP A 156 -1.99 -5.16 -23.55
N PRO A 157 -3.08 -4.56 -24.05
CA PRO A 157 -3.41 -3.17 -23.75
C PRO A 157 -3.86 -2.99 -22.31
N CYS A 158 -3.46 -1.90 -21.69
CA CYS A 158 -3.84 -1.53 -20.33
C CYS A 158 -4.09 -0.02 -20.18
N ILE A 159 -4.84 0.34 -19.14
CA ILE A 159 -5.05 1.72 -18.68
C ILE A 159 -4.53 1.85 -17.24
N PHE A 160 -4.70 0.80 -16.46
CA PHE A 160 -4.27 0.73 -15.08
C PHE A 160 -3.27 -0.41 -14.89
N THR A 161 -2.36 -0.25 -13.94
CA THR A 161 -1.30 -1.22 -13.68
C THR A 161 -1.83 -2.61 -13.31
N ASN A 162 -2.94 -2.69 -12.57
CA ASN A 162 -3.57 -3.95 -12.16
C ASN A 162 -4.39 -4.65 -13.28
N GLN A 163 -4.38 -4.11 -14.50
CA GLN A 163 -4.88 -4.81 -15.69
C GLN A 163 -3.80 -5.67 -16.33
N CYS A 164 -2.58 -5.63 -15.84
CA CYS A 164 -1.49 -6.52 -16.27
C CYS A 164 -1.37 -7.71 -15.34
N ASP A 165 -0.85 -8.83 -15.84
CA ASP A 165 -0.57 -10.00 -15.01
C ASP A 165 0.48 -9.69 -13.93
N ALA A 166 0.52 -10.50 -12.87
CA ALA A 166 1.52 -10.39 -11.80
C ALA A 166 2.96 -10.27 -12.35
N GLY A 167 3.75 -9.38 -11.77
CA GLY A 167 5.12 -9.14 -12.21
C GLY A 167 5.25 -8.24 -13.43
N MET A 168 4.16 -7.57 -13.82
CA MET A 168 4.13 -6.61 -14.92
C MET A 168 3.63 -5.24 -14.48
N LEU A 169 3.89 -4.23 -15.30
CA LEU A 169 3.32 -2.89 -15.20
C LEU A 169 2.67 -2.48 -16.52
N CYS A 170 1.81 -1.50 -16.47
CA CYS A 170 1.27 -0.82 -17.63
C CYS A 170 2.23 0.31 -18.03
N ALA A 171 3.01 0.10 -19.08
CA ALA A 171 3.96 1.07 -19.62
C ALA A 171 3.29 1.98 -20.65
N ASP A 172 3.64 3.28 -20.65
CA ASP A 172 3.12 4.27 -21.58
C ASP A 172 3.56 3.98 -23.03
N PRO A 173 2.77 4.41 -24.05
CA PRO A 173 3.05 4.12 -25.46
C PRO A 173 4.45 4.49 -25.97
N PRO A 174 5.09 5.59 -25.53
CA PRO A 174 6.47 5.90 -25.94
C PRO A 174 7.50 4.87 -25.46
N GLU A 175 7.19 4.19 -24.33
CA GLU A 175 8.05 3.21 -23.69
C GLU A 175 7.80 1.79 -24.18
N PHE A 176 6.75 1.58 -24.99
CA PHE A 176 6.41 0.30 -25.54
C PHE A 176 6.27 0.38 -27.07
N PHE A 177 7.12 -0.36 -27.79
CA PHE A 177 7.06 -0.46 -29.24
C PHE A 177 5.84 -1.30 -29.65
N GLU A 178 5.00 -0.76 -30.53
CA GLU A 178 3.77 -1.42 -30.99
C GLU A 178 2.64 -1.57 -29.94
N CYS A 179 2.37 -0.54 -29.15
CA CYS A 179 1.16 -0.44 -28.32
C CYS A 179 0.08 0.41 -29.04
N PRO A 180 -0.50 -0.05 -30.15
CA PRO A 180 -1.41 0.75 -30.93
C PRO A 180 -2.78 0.80 -30.26
N HIS A 181 -3.33 2.00 -30.12
CA HIS A 181 -4.71 2.24 -29.67
C HIS A 181 -4.99 1.99 -28.18
N ALA A 182 -3.98 1.94 -27.33
CA ALA A 182 -4.12 1.82 -25.87
C ALA A 182 -3.42 2.97 -25.16
N ASP A 183 -3.82 3.25 -23.93
CA ASP A 183 -3.15 4.21 -23.08
C ASP A 183 -1.81 3.66 -22.55
N GLY A 184 -1.65 2.32 -22.54
CA GLY A 184 -0.42 1.62 -22.20
C GLY A 184 -0.45 0.17 -22.64
N CYS A 185 0.69 -0.53 -22.51
CA CYS A 185 0.82 -1.99 -22.71
C CYS A 185 1.54 -2.64 -21.54
N CYS A 186 1.12 -3.88 -21.23
CA CYS A 186 1.71 -4.67 -20.16
C CYS A 186 3.15 -5.09 -20.50
N THR A 187 4.09 -4.81 -19.60
CA THR A 187 5.49 -5.18 -19.71
C THR A 187 6.05 -5.72 -18.40
N PRO A 188 6.95 -6.75 -18.42
CA PRO A 188 7.45 -7.31 -17.18
C PRO A 188 8.45 -6.41 -16.46
N PHE A 189 8.46 -6.52 -15.12
CA PHE A 189 9.57 -6.05 -14.32
C PHE A 189 10.86 -6.81 -14.62
N CYS A 190 11.99 -6.19 -14.37
CA CYS A 190 13.30 -6.79 -14.53
C CYS A 190 14.26 -6.34 -13.41
N ASP A 191 15.31 -7.12 -13.16
CA ASP A 191 16.34 -6.79 -12.17
C ASP A 191 17.49 -6.04 -12.84
N THR A 192 17.60 -4.74 -12.61
CA THR A 192 18.67 -3.90 -13.22
C THR A 192 20.08 -4.28 -12.75
N ARG A 193 20.20 -5.09 -11.69
CA ARG A 193 21.48 -5.63 -11.20
C ARG A 193 21.96 -6.85 -11.97
N ASP A 194 21.03 -7.52 -12.72
CA ASP A 194 21.38 -8.63 -13.57
C ASP A 194 21.94 -8.10 -14.91
N PRO A 195 23.22 -8.36 -15.24
CA PRO A 195 23.82 -7.91 -16.50
C PRO A 195 23.16 -8.52 -17.74
N ALA A 196 22.37 -9.59 -17.58
CA ALA A 196 21.62 -10.22 -18.65
C ALA A 196 20.16 -9.74 -18.74
N ALA A 197 19.70 -8.87 -17.85
CA ALA A 197 18.30 -8.48 -17.76
C ALA A 197 17.74 -7.97 -19.09
N SER A 198 18.44 -7.06 -19.76
CA SER A 198 18.02 -6.53 -21.07
C SER A 198 17.90 -7.61 -22.16
N ALA A 199 18.78 -8.60 -22.14
CA ALA A 199 18.71 -9.71 -23.10
C ALA A 199 17.54 -10.66 -22.81
N ASN A 200 17.02 -10.66 -21.60
CA ASN A 200 15.89 -11.46 -21.14
C ASN A 200 14.54 -10.75 -21.34
N CYS A 201 14.53 -9.47 -21.72
CA CYS A 201 13.30 -8.76 -22.03
C CYS A 201 12.59 -9.39 -23.24
N PRO A 202 11.26 -9.60 -23.18
CA PRO A 202 10.51 -10.24 -24.29
C PRO A 202 10.65 -9.50 -25.62
N GLY A 203 10.82 -8.18 -25.61
CA GLY A 203 10.98 -7.35 -26.81
C GLY A 203 12.45 -7.06 -27.18
N ALA A 204 13.43 -7.81 -26.66
CA ALA A 204 14.82 -7.59 -27.00
C ALA A 204 15.10 -7.85 -28.52
N PRO A 205 15.98 -7.06 -29.15
CA PRO A 205 16.87 -6.03 -28.58
C PRO A 205 16.26 -4.62 -28.44
N GLU A 206 15.02 -4.41 -28.88
CA GLU A 206 14.37 -3.09 -28.85
C GLU A 206 13.97 -2.69 -27.43
N HIS A 207 13.54 -3.65 -26.60
CA HIS A 207 13.26 -3.45 -25.19
C HIS A 207 14.49 -3.78 -24.34
N LEU A 208 14.86 -2.86 -23.49
CA LEU A 208 15.91 -3.02 -22.49
C LEU A 208 15.32 -2.97 -21.08
N CYS A 209 16.05 -3.50 -20.13
CA CYS A 209 15.72 -3.36 -18.71
C CYS A 209 16.17 -1.97 -18.24
N GLU A 210 15.23 -1.04 -18.17
CA GLU A 210 15.46 0.33 -17.71
C GLU A 210 15.01 0.50 -16.27
N PRO A 211 15.73 1.26 -15.42
CA PRO A 211 15.31 1.55 -14.05
C PRO A 211 13.94 2.21 -14.00
N LEU A 212 13.11 1.82 -13.03
CA LEU A 212 11.80 2.46 -12.78
C LEU A 212 11.88 3.70 -11.90
N PHE A 213 13.00 3.89 -11.22
CA PHE A 213 13.19 4.94 -10.25
C PHE A 213 14.50 5.68 -10.50
N ASP A 214 14.50 6.98 -10.26
CA ASP A 214 15.72 7.75 -10.19
C ASP A 214 16.60 7.29 -9.01
N PRO A 215 17.91 7.44 -9.09
CA PRO A 215 18.81 7.00 -8.03
C PRO A 215 18.44 7.59 -6.67
N GLY A 216 18.01 6.73 -5.74
CA GLY A 216 17.60 7.09 -4.38
C GLY A 216 16.15 7.54 -4.22
N GLU A 217 15.33 7.49 -5.27
CA GLU A 217 13.90 7.82 -5.21
C GLU A 217 12.99 6.59 -5.14
N GLY A 218 13.52 5.41 -5.41
CA GLY A 218 12.79 4.15 -5.31
C GLY A 218 12.58 3.67 -3.87
N PRO A 219 11.68 2.67 -3.68
CA PRO A 219 11.53 2.03 -2.38
C PRO A 219 12.87 1.42 -1.94
N PRO A 220 13.29 1.58 -0.67
CA PRO A 220 14.65 1.20 -0.24
C PRO A 220 15.07 -0.23 -0.54
N LEU A 221 14.11 -1.17 -0.62
CA LEU A 221 14.38 -2.58 -0.94
C LEU A 221 14.24 -2.92 -2.42
N PHE A 222 13.68 -2.02 -3.25
CA PHE A 222 13.32 -2.27 -4.65
C PHE A 222 13.75 -1.13 -5.58
N ASP A 223 14.68 -0.27 -5.18
CA ASP A 223 15.24 0.81 -6.01
C ASP A 223 15.95 0.31 -7.28
N TRP A 224 16.30 -0.98 -7.28
CA TRP A 224 16.92 -1.70 -8.39
C TRP A 224 15.93 -2.32 -9.38
N VAL A 225 14.63 -2.21 -9.14
CA VAL A 225 13.61 -2.75 -10.05
C VAL A 225 13.55 -1.87 -11.30
N GLY A 226 13.56 -2.52 -12.43
CA GLY A 226 13.37 -1.93 -13.75
C GLY A 226 12.17 -2.53 -14.48
N ALA A 227 11.95 -2.06 -15.68
CA ALA A 227 10.96 -2.60 -16.61
C ALA A 227 11.57 -2.82 -17.99
N CYS A 228 11.02 -3.78 -18.72
CA CYS A 228 11.39 -4.06 -20.10
C CYS A 228 10.70 -3.06 -21.03
N VAL A 229 11.38 -1.96 -21.38
CA VAL A 229 10.81 -0.87 -22.17
C VAL A 229 11.76 -0.43 -23.30
N VAL A 230 11.25 0.34 -24.25
CA VAL A 230 12.07 1.01 -25.24
C VAL A 230 12.76 2.21 -24.55
N PRO A 231 14.10 2.29 -24.56
CA PRO A 231 14.81 3.40 -23.96
C PRO A 231 14.36 4.73 -24.57
N THR A 232 13.94 5.66 -23.73
CA THR A 232 13.68 7.04 -24.17
C THR A 232 15.02 7.71 -24.46
N LYS A 233 15.12 8.42 -25.60
CA LYS A 233 16.36 9.06 -26.04
C LYS A 233 16.81 10.22 -25.15
N ASP A 234 15.89 10.70 -24.32
CA ASP A 234 16.10 11.70 -23.30
C ASP A 234 15.94 10.96 -21.97
N GLY A 235 17.00 10.33 -21.49
CA GLY A 235 16.97 9.66 -20.17
C GLY A 235 16.44 10.59 -19.07
N PRO A 236 16.04 10.03 -17.89
CA PRO A 236 15.47 10.80 -16.82
C PRO A 236 16.35 11.99 -16.44
#